data_fbc4d4174a17b59cf2dff073ad31b2ad
#
_entry.id   fbc4d4174a17b59cf2dff073ad31b2ad
#
_cell.length_a   1.000
_cell.length_b   1.000
_cell.length_c   1.000
_cell.angle_alpha   90.00
_cell.angle_beta   90.00
_cell.angle_gamma   90.00
#
_symmetry.space_group_name_H-M   'P 1'
#
loop_
_entity.id
_entity.type
_entity.pdbx_description
1 polymer ?
#
loop_
_entity_poly.entity_id
_entity_poly.type
_entity_poly.pdbx_seq_one_letter_code
_entity_poly.pdbx_strand_id
1 'polypeptide(L)'
;MKAQFWSFDAVFAMTIFGSSLLIITFIWMGVTNQFSLAYGFGLQTMQAQVQSLQNRILTSGSPQNWNAAINATNSSTWRNVSVGLGIGVGSQLSLNKIMTLMAMSSYSTASYQATKPLLGVGYDYYILINSSNATMAMGLYPYTRNPYAVQVARQSAVLNGVPVRVQVIVWTNKSFGVS
;
A
#
# COMPACT_ATOMS: atom_id res chain seq x y z
N MET A 1 45.99 -33.43 -44.69
CA MET A 1 45.82 -33.33 -43.20
C MET A 1 45.42 -31.95 -42.66
N LYS A 2 45.30 -30.91 -43.46
CA LYS A 2 44.93 -29.55 -42.92
C LYS A 2 43.41 -29.35 -42.72
N ALA A 3 42.57 -30.15 -43.36
CA ALA A 3 41.08 -29.97 -43.27
C ALA A 3 40.43 -30.49 -41.97
N GLN A 4 41.08 -31.43 -41.28
CA GLN A 4 40.53 -32.00 -40.03
C GLN A 4 40.70 -31.11 -38.82
N PHE A 5 41.73 -30.26 -38.77
CA PHE A 5 41.90 -29.32 -37.64
C PHE A 5 40.81 -28.23 -37.58
N TRP A 6 40.39 -27.71 -38.71
CA TRP A 6 39.33 -26.72 -38.82
C TRP A 6 37.96 -27.21 -38.32
N SER A 7 37.65 -28.49 -38.44
CA SER A 7 36.40 -29.05 -37.94
C SER A 7 36.38 -29.16 -36.40
N PHE A 8 37.52 -29.51 -35.80
CA PHE A 8 37.62 -29.58 -34.33
C PHE A 8 37.53 -28.19 -33.67
N ASP A 9 38.19 -27.18 -34.20
CA ASP A 9 38.08 -25.82 -33.70
C ASP A 9 36.65 -25.27 -33.81
N ALA A 10 35.98 -25.57 -34.92
CA ALA A 10 34.57 -25.18 -35.09
C ALA A 10 33.64 -25.86 -34.08
N VAL A 11 33.86 -27.16 -33.81
CA VAL A 11 33.08 -27.90 -32.80
C VAL A 11 33.32 -27.39 -31.41
N PHE A 12 34.60 -27.12 -31.03
CA PHE A 12 34.93 -26.51 -29.73
C PHE A 12 34.34 -25.14 -29.61
N ALA A 13 34.42 -24.27 -30.62
CA ALA A 13 33.84 -22.93 -30.60
C ALA A 13 32.31 -22.98 -30.44
N MET A 14 31.61 -23.89 -31.18
CA MET A 14 30.16 -24.05 -31.02
C MET A 14 29.78 -24.57 -29.63
N THR A 15 30.57 -25.51 -29.06
CA THR A 15 30.29 -26.04 -27.73
C THR A 15 30.46 -24.96 -26.64
N ILE A 16 31.54 -24.18 -26.69
CA ILE A 16 31.78 -23.10 -25.77
C ILE A 16 30.70 -22.02 -25.92
N PHE A 17 30.37 -21.63 -27.14
CA PHE A 17 29.34 -20.64 -27.41
C PHE A 17 27.95 -21.11 -26.93
N GLY A 18 27.58 -22.34 -27.25
CA GLY A 18 26.30 -22.94 -26.82
C GLY A 18 26.22 -23.06 -25.31
N SER A 19 27.28 -23.49 -24.63
CA SER A 19 27.35 -23.56 -23.17
C SER A 19 27.21 -22.17 -22.54
N SER A 20 27.87 -21.15 -23.09
CA SER A 20 27.78 -19.77 -22.60
C SER A 20 26.36 -19.21 -22.75
N LEU A 21 25.69 -19.47 -23.87
CA LEU A 21 24.30 -19.06 -24.06
C LEU A 21 23.36 -19.72 -23.06
N LEU A 22 23.53 -21.02 -22.79
CA LEU A 22 22.74 -21.74 -21.80
C LEU A 22 22.95 -21.12 -20.40
N ILE A 23 24.18 -20.86 -19.98
CA ILE A 23 24.46 -20.25 -18.69
C ILE A 23 23.79 -18.88 -18.58
N ILE A 24 23.93 -18.03 -19.59
CA ILE A 24 23.30 -16.70 -19.62
C ILE A 24 21.77 -16.81 -19.52
N THR A 25 21.20 -17.76 -20.25
CA THR A 25 19.75 -18.00 -20.23
C THR A 25 19.27 -18.43 -18.83
N PHE A 26 19.98 -19.35 -18.17
CA PHE A 26 19.65 -19.78 -16.82
C PHE A 26 19.78 -18.65 -15.79
N ILE A 27 20.84 -17.84 -15.88
CA ILE A 27 20.99 -16.67 -15.01
C ILE A 27 19.84 -15.70 -15.23
N TRP A 28 19.50 -15.39 -16.49
CA TRP A 28 18.42 -14.49 -16.83
C TRP A 28 17.05 -14.98 -16.31
N MET A 29 16.74 -16.25 -16.50
CA MET A 29 15.51 -16.87 -15.98
C MET A 29 15.47 -16.78 -14.44
N GLY A 30 16.59 -17.07 -13.76
CA GLY A 30 16.68 -16.96 -12.31
C GLY A 30 16.41 -15.55 -11.80
N VAL A 31 17.04 -14.56 -12.42
CA VAL A 31 16.86 -13.14 -12.07
C VAL A 31 15.41 -12.70 -12.33
N THR A 32 14.86 -13.02 -13.50
CA THR A 32 13.48 -12.64 -13.86
C THR A 32 12.45 -13.26 -12.90
N ASN A 33 12.63 -14.53 -12.52
CA ASN A 33 11.75 -15.17 -11.55
C ASN A 33 11.82 -14.51 -10.16
N GLN A 34 12.99 -14.16 -9.68
CA GLN A 34 13.14 -13.47 -8.40
C GLN A 34 12.45 -12.11 -8.40
N PHE A 35 12.60 -11.31 -9.47
CA PHE A 35 11.91 -10.03 -9.61
C PHE A 35 10.38 -10.20 -9.66
N SER A 36 9.87 -11.18 -10.40
CA SER A 36 8.43 -11.40 -10.50
C SER A 36 7.83 -11.86 -9.17
N LEU A 37 8.54 -12.70 -8.41
CA LEU A 37 8.11 -13.12 -7.07
C LEU A 37 8.11 -11.95 -6.09
N ALA A 38 9.19 -11.16 -6.03
CA ALA A 38 9.27 -9.99 -5.14
C ALA A 38 8.16 -8.97 -5.45
N TYR A 39 7.90 -8.71 -6.73
CA TYR A 39 6.83 -7.82 -7.16
C TYR A 39 5.44 -8.38 -6.78
N GLY A 40 5.20 -9.67 -7.02
CA GLY A 40 3.96 -10.35 -6.67
C GLY A 40 3.67 -10.32 -5.16
N PHE A 41 4.64 -10.63 -4.32
CA PHE A 41 4.51 -10.55 -2.87
C PHE A 41 4.26 -9.12 -2.38
N GLY A 42 4.94 -8.13 -2.95
CA GLY A 42 4.73 -6.73 -2.62
C GLY A 42 3.30 -6.27 -2.91
N LEU A 43 2.78 -6.61 -4.09
CA LEU A 43 1.39 -6.29 -4.46
C LEU A 43 0.36 -7.02 -3.59
N GLN A 44 0.56 -8.31 -3.28
CA GLN A 44 -0.32 -9.06 -2.40
C GLN A 44 -0.36 -8.46 -0.99
N THR A 45 0.79 -8.08 -0.45
CA THR A 45 0.88 -7.41 0.85
C THR A 45 0.13 -6.07 0.84
N MET A 46 0.29 -5.26 -0.20
CA MET A 46 -0.46 -4.01 -0.34
C MET A 46 -1.97 -4.26 -0.46
N GLN A 47 -2.37 -5.27 -1.21
CA GLN A 47 -3.78 -5.64 -1.36
C GLN A 47 -4.38 -6.09 -0.02
N ALA A 48 -3.67 -6.88 0.76
CA ALA A 48 -4.09 -7.27 2.10
C ALA A 48 -4.20 -6.05 3.03
N GLN A 49 -3.26 -5.11 2.96
CA GLN A 49 -3.30 -3.89 3.77
C GLN A 49 -4.44 -2.95 3.38
N VAL A 50 -4.73 -2.75 2.10
CA VAL A 50 -5.84 -1.90 1.68
C VAL A 50 -7.18 -2.47 2.13
N GLN A 51 -7.34 -3.80 2.07
CA GLN A 51 -8.56 -4.47 2.55
C GLN A 51 -8.68 -4.42 4.07
N SER A 52 -7.59 -4.66 4.80
CA SER A 52 -7.55 -4.53 6.24
C SER A 52 -7.90 -3.10 6.68
N LEU A 53 -7.33 -2.10 6.03
CA LEU A 53 -7.60 -0.70 6.31
C LEU A 53 -9.06 -0.34 6.01
N GLN A 54 -9.60 -0.80 4.89
CA GLN A 54 -11.01 -0.60 4.53
C GLN A 54 -11.95 -1.16 5.60
N ASN A 55 -11.72 -2.39 6.05
CA ASN A 55 -12.53 -3.00 7.09
C ASN A 55 -12.39 -2.26 8.42
N ARG A 56 -11.16 -1.89 8.80
CA ARG A 56 -10.88 -1.15 10.03
C ARG A 56 -11.55 0.20 10.08
N ILE A 57 -11.57 0.94 8.97
CA ILE A 57 -12.20 2.28 8.90
C ILE A 57 -13.69 2.21 9.25
N LEU A 58 -14.37 1.11 8.91
CA LEU A 58 -15.81 0.95 9.22
C LEU A 58 -16.06 0.55 10.68
N THR A 59 -15.04 0.12 11.41
CA THR A 59 -15.18 -0.17 12.85
C THR A 59 -15.26 1.11 13.67
N SER A 60 -15.72 0.99 14.90
CA SER A 60 -15.75 2.12 15.84
C SER A 60 -14.37 2.55 16.34
N GLY A 61 -13.35 1.70 16.15
CA GLY A 61 -12.06 1.86 16.80
C GLY A 61 -12.08 1.45 18.28
N SER A 62 -10.94 1.60 18.95
CA SER A 62 -10.82 1.26 20.38
C SER A 62 -9.91 2.29 21.09
N PRO A 63 -10.38 2.88 22.20
CA PRO A 63 -11.76 2.84 22.74
C PRO A 63 -12.78 3.37 21.73
N GLN A 64 -14.08 3.07 21.91
CA GLN A 64 -15.10 3.44 20.92
C GLN A 64 -15.19 4.96 20.66
N ASN A 65 -14.88 5.78 21.65
CA ASN A 65 -14.82 7.24 21.57
C ASN A 65 -13.37 7.77 21.53
N TRP A 66 -12.47 7.05 20.87
CA TRP A 66 -11.05 7.37 20.81
C TRP A 66 -10.76 8.83 20.41
N ASN A 67 -11.59 9.41 19.56
CA ASN A 67 -11.45 10.81 19.12
C ASN A 67 -11.62 11.85 20.23
N ALA A 68 -12.33 11.51 21.31
CA ALA A 68 -12.46 12.38 22.48
C ALA A 68 -11.30 12.18 23.50
N ALA A 69 -10.62 11.04 23.43
CA ALA A 69 -9.55 10.68 24.35
C ALA A 69 -8.16 11.19 23.92
N ILE A 70 -8.03 11.73 22.70
CA ILE A 70 -6.75 12.14 22.12
C ILE A 70 -6.74 13.63 21.76
N ASN A 71 -5.52 14.19 21.72
CA ASN A 71 -5.28 15.48 21.09
C ASN A 71 -4.76 15.27 19.67
N ALA A 72 -5.50 15.72 18.65
CA ALA A 72 -5.17 15.51 17.24
C ALA A 72 -3.82 16.12 16.82
N THR A 73 -3.31 17.12 17.54
CA THR A 73 -2.04 17.78 17.25
C THR A 73 -0.86 17.23 18.06
N ASN A 74 -1.13 16.34 19.04
CA ASN A 74 -0.11 15.77 19.91
C ASN A 74 -0.09 14.24 19.81
N SER A 75 0.83 13.69 19.00
CA SER A 75 0.95 12.27 18.77
C SER A 75 1.31 11.42 20.01
N SER A 76 1.84 12.05 21.07
CA SER A 76 2.12 11.34 22.33
C SER A 76 0.85 10.84 23.03
N THR A 77 -0.31 11.48 22.75
CA THR A 77 -1.62 11.09 23.30
C THR A 77 -2.27 9.92 22.54
N TRP A 78 -1.70 9.48 21.41
CA TRP A 78 -2.32 8.47 20.53
C TRP A 78 -1.96 7.04 20.92
N ARG A 79 -1.21 6.85 22.00
CA ARG A 79 -0.82 5.52 22.48
C ARG A 79 -2.06 4.71 22.87
N ASN A 80 -2.06 3.44 22.51
CA ASN A 80 -3.14 2.49 22.82
C ASN A 80 -4.50 2.79 22.16
N VAL A 81 -4.49 3.56 21.07
CA VAL A 81 -5.70 3.85 20.29
C VAL A 81 -5.68 3.05 19.00
N SER A 82 -6.80 2.43 18.67
CA SER A 82 -7.06 1.86 17.34
C SER A 82 -8.09 2.74 16.63
N VAL A 83 -7.69 3.29 15.48
CA VAL A 83 -8.52 4.24 14.74
C VAL A 83 -9.55 3.50 13.89
N GLY A 84 -10.82 3.89 14.05
CA GLY A 84 -11.93 3.52 13.20
C GLY A 84 -12.89 4.69 13.09
N LEU A 85 -13.59 4.82 11.98
CA LEU A 85 -14.50 5.93 11.70
C LEU A 85 -15.98 5.58 11.93
N GLY A 86 -16.25 4.29 12.17
CA GLY A 86 -17.61 3.79 12.37
C GLY A 86 -18.23 4.18 13.70
N ILE A 87 -19.58 4.10 13.76
CA ILE A 87 -20.36 4.24 14.98
C ILE A 87 -21.02 2.88 15.27
N GLY A 88 -20.39 2.07 16.12
CA GLY A 88 -20.98 0.78 16.50
C GLY A 88 -20.93 -0.28 15.40
N VAL A 89 -22.01 -1.02 15.22
CA VAL A 89 -22.14 -2.10 14.22
C VAL A 89 -22.73 -1.55 12.92
N GLY A 90 -22.12 -1.90 11.80
CA GLY A 90 -22.59 -1.49 10.47
C GLY A 90 -21.66 -0.50 9.77
N SER A 91 -22.12 0.04 8.65
CA SER A 91 -21.35 0.96 7.80
C SER A 91 -21.62 2.45 8.11
N GLN A 92 -22.11 2.77 9.31
CA GLN A 92 -22.39 4.15 9.70
C GLN A 92 -21.11 4.84 10.20
N LEU A 93 -20.75 5.99 9.61
CA LEU A 93 -19.56 6.76 9.92
C LEU A 93 -19.86 7.93 10.87
N SER A 94 -18.86 8.30 11.67
CA SER A 94 -18.89 9.46 12.56
C SER A 94 -18.13 10.63 11.94
N LEU A 95 -18.81 11.75 11.74
CA LEU A 95 -18.19 12.98 11.24
C LEU A 95 -17.08 13.46 12.17
N ASN A 96 -17.28 13.41 13.48
CA ASN A 96 -16.29 13.85 14.45
C ASN A 96 -14.98 13.00 14.37
N LYS A 97 -15.10 11.70 14.18
CA LYS A 97 -13.93 10.81 14.01
C LYS A 97 -13.19 11.09 12.69
N ILE A 98 -13.94 11.35 11.61
CA ILE A 98 -13.38 11.75 10.32
C ILE A 98 -12.57 13.05 10.48
N MET A 99 -13.17 14.08 11.08
CA MET A 99 -12.50 15.37 11.29
C MET A 99 -11.27 15.23 12.18
N THR A 100 -11.32 14.39 13.22
CA THR A 100 -10.16 14.12 14.09
C THR A 100 -9.04 13.45 13.29
N LEU A 101 -9.32 12.41 12.50
CA LEU A 101 -8.30 11.73 11.68
C LEU A 101 -7.73 12.67 10.59
N MET A 102 -8.57 13.51 9.99
CA MET A 102 -8.10 14.56 9.07
C MET A 102 -7.11 15.49 9.75
N ALA A 103 -7.43 15.99 10.94
CA ALA A 103 -6.54 16.86 11.71
C ALA A 103 -5.23 16.16 12.07
N MET A 104 -5.27 14.89 12.51
CA MET A 104 -4.08 14.09 12.81
C MET A 104 -3.18 13.92 11.60
N SER A 105 -3.74 13.61 10.42
CA SER A 105 -2.99 13.31 9.21
C SER A 105 -2.47 14.56 8.47
N SER A 106 -3.07 15.72 8.69
CA SER A 106 -2.73 16.97 7.99
C SER A 106 -1.82 17.90 8.79
N TYR A 107 -1.66 17.67 10.11
CA TYR A 107 -0.94 18.59 10.99
C TYR A 107 0.55 18.73 10.64
N SER A 108 1.23 17.60 10.41
CA SER A 108 2.64 17.55 10.00
C SER A 108 3.01 16.22 9.36
N THR A 109 4.17 16.16 8.69
CA THR A 109 4.71 14.89 8.17
C THR A 109 4.91 13.87 9.31
N ALA A 110 5.41 14.28 10.46
CA ALA A 110 5.59 13.41 11.63
C ALA A 110 4.24 12.87 12.13
N SER A 111 3.21 13.72 12.21
CA SER A 111 1.86 13.32 12.59
C SER A 111 1.27 12.34 11.59
N TYR A 112 1.39 12.58 10.29
CA TYR A 112 0.98 11.65 9.26
C TYR A 112 1.66 10.27 9.42
N GLN A 113 2.99 10.25 9.62
CA GLN A 113 3.70 8.99 9.83
C GLN A 113 3.23 8.25 11.10
N ALA A 114 2.90 8.99 12.16
CA ALA A 114 2.37 8.42 13.40
C ALA A 114 0.94 7.84 13.24
N THR A 115 0.15 8.29 12.24
CA THR A 115 -1.17 7.70 11.97
C THR A 115 -1.10 6.33 11.30
N LYS A 116 -0.02 6.02 10.57
CA LYS A 116 0.11 4.75 9.82
C LYS A 116 -0.02 3.51 10.72
N PRO A 117 0.74 3.36 11.82
CA PRO A 117 0.57 2.22 12.72
C PRO A 117 -0.81 2.16 13.38
N LEU A 118 -1.44 3.32 13.67
CA LEU A 118 -2.80 3.35 14.23
C LEU A 118 -3.84 2.78 13.25
N LEU A 119 -3.60 2.97 11.96
CA LEU A 119 -4.42 2.42 10.88
C LEU A 119 -3.98 1.01 10.47
N GLY A 120 -2.84 0.52 10.98
CA GLY A 120 -2.28 -0.79 10.67
C GLY A 120 -1.73 -0.89 9.26
N VAL A 121 -1.19 0.21 8.71
CA VAL A 121 -0.61 0.25 7.36
C VAL A 121 0.89 0.56 7.42
N GLY A 122 1.67 -0.15 6.62
CA GLY A 122 3.11 0.09 6.45
C GLY A 122 3.43 1.00 5.26
N TYR A 123 2.56 1.07 4.29
CA TYR A 123 2.67 1.90 3.10
C TYR A 123 2.04 3.29 3.30
N ASP A 124 2.17 4.15 2.33
CA ASP A 124 1.46 5.42 2.34
C ASP A 124 -0.01 5.20 2.02
N TYR A 125 -0.87 6.03 2.60
CA TYR A 125 -2.31 5.91 2.44
C TYR A 125 -2.97 7.24 2.08
N TYR A 126 -4.10 7.12 1.40
CA TYR A 126 -5.02 8.22 1.14
C TYR A 126 -6.44 7.69 1.22
N ILE A 127 -7.27 8.34 2.02
CA ILE A 127 -8.68 7.98 2.21
C ILE A 127 -9.53 9.12 1.70
N LEU A 128 -10.48 8.79 0.84
CA LEU A 128 -11.44 9.72 0.26
C LEU A 128 -12.84 9.29 0.63
N ILE A 129 -13.61 10.17 1.23
CA ILE A 129 -15.02 9.99 1.54
C ILE A 129 -15.81 10.98 0.72
N ASN A 130 -16.59 10.46 -0.22
CA ASN A 130 -17.31 11.25 -1.21
C ASN A 130 -18.82 11.10 -1.02
N SER A 131 -19.48 12.22 -0.83
CA SER A 131 -20.93 12.38 -0.74
C SER A 131 -21.40 13.20 -1.95
N SER A 132 -22.71 13.27 -2.18
CA SER A 132 -23.30 14.14 -3.22
C SER A 132 -22.90 15.63 -3.04
N ASN A 133 -22.68 16.07 -1.80
CA ASN A 133 -22.52 17.49 -1.47
C ASN A 133 -21.14 17.84 -0.89
N ALA A 134 -20.30 16.86 -0.54
CA ALA A 134 -19.02 17.12 0.10
C ALA A 134 -18.02 16.00 -0.19
N THR A 135 -16.76 16.38 -0.31
CA THR A 135 -15.61 15.48 -0.40
C THR A 135 -14.68 15.73 0.78
N MET A 136 -14.38 14.69 1.53
CA MET A 136 -13.42 14.72 2.63
C MET A 136 -12.24 13.81 2.28
N ALA A 137 -11.03 14.30 2.45
CA ALA A 137 -9.81 13.59 2.12
C ALA A 137 -8.80 13.64 3.28
N MET A 138 -8.07 12.55 3.50
CA MET A 138 -7.06 12.43 4.53
C MET A 138 -5.91 11.53 4.10
N GLY A 139 -4.70 11.84 4.55
CA GLY A 139 -3.49 11.15 4.16
C GLY A 139 -2.76 11.82 3.00
N LEU A 140 -1.79 11.13 2.39
CA LEU A 140 -0.98 11.66 1.30
C LEU A 140 -1.56 11.28 -0.06
N TYR A 141 -1.80 12.28 -0.89
CA TYR A 141 -2.34 12.11 -2.25
C TYR A 141 -1.30 11.45 -3.17
N PRO A 142 -1.60 10.29 -3.78
CA PRO A 142 -0.62 9.51 -4.53
C PRO A 142 -0.18 10.15 -5.85
N TYR A 143 -1.10 10.79 -6.58
CA TYR A 143 -0.86 11.19 -7.97
C TYR A 143 0.16 12.33 -8.14
N THR A 144 0.48 13.07 -7.08
CA THR A 144 1.54 14.09 -7.10
C THR A 144 2.93 13.52 -6.77
N ARG A 145 3.03 12.22 -6.48
CA ARG A 145 4.22 11.57 -5.93
C ARG A 145 4.80 10.46 -6.82
N ASN A 146 4.30 10.30 -8.06
CA ASN A 146 4.71 9.24 -8.99
C ASN A 146 4.78 7.86 -8.32
N PRO A 147 3.66 7.30 -7.87
CA PRO A 147 3.64 6.05 -7.13
C PRO A 147 4.14 4.89 -8.02
N TYR A 148 5.01 4.05 -7.47
CA TYR A 148 5.46 2.82 -8.11
C TYR A 148 4.34 1.77 -8.15
N ALA A 149 3.56 1.68 -7.08
CA ALA A 149 2.41 0.78 -6.98
C ALA A 149 1.27 1.45 -6.20
N VAL A 150 0.04 1.15 -6.62
CA VAL A 150 -1.20 1.67 -6.02
C VAL A 150 -2.20 0.54 -5.91
N GLN A 151 -2.82 0.39 -4.74
CA GLN A 151 -3.96 -0.50 -4.51
C GLN A 151 -5.14 0.33 -4.00
N VAL A 152 -6.33 0.03 -4.50
CA VAL A 152 -7.55 0.79 -4.21
C VAL A 152 -8.67 -0.14 -3.77
N ALA A 153 -9.29 0.15 -2.64
CA ALA A 153 -10.52 -0.48 -2.21
C ALA A 153 -11.64 0.57 -2.11
N ARG A 154 -12.86 0.16 -2.44
CA ARG A 154 -14.04 1.03 -2.43
C ARG A 154 -15.18 0.36 -1.70
N GLN A 155 -15.89 1.13 -0.87
CA GLN A 155 -17.03 0.64 -0.12
C GLN A 155 -18.06 1.76 0.05
N SER A 156 -19.34 1.36 0.12
CA SER A 156 -20.42 2.27 0.49
C SER A 156 -20.55 2.30 2.01
N ALA A 157 -20.83 3.48 2.53
CA ALA A 157 -21.10 3.72 3.95
C ALA A 157 -22.22 4.76 4.08
N VAL A 158 -22.61 5.06 5.32
CA VAL A 158 -23.62 6.08 5.62
C VAL A 158 -22.98 7.12 6.54
N LEU A 159 -23.12 8.39 6.20
CA LEU A 159 -22.68 9.51 7.03
C LEU A 159 -23.86 10.43 7.29
N ASN A 160 -24.27 10.59 8.56
CA ASN A 160 -25.44 11.39 8.95
C ASN A 160 -26.70 11.04 8.16
N GLY A 161 -26.95 9.75 7.89
CA GLY A 161 -28.12 9.28 7.12
C GLY A 161 -27.96 9.39 5.60
N VAL A 162 -26.87 9.95 5.08
CA VAL A 162 -26.63 10.10 3.64
C VAL A 162 -25.64 9.01 3.17
N PRO A 163 -25.95 8.30 2.07
CA PRO A 163 -25.01 7.37 1.47
C PRO A 163 -23.73 8.08 1.00
N VAL A 164 -22.58 7.52 1.36
CA VAL A 164 -21.27 8.02 0.96
C VAL A 164 -20.44 6.89 0.36
N ARG A 165 -19.53 7.23 -0.54
CA ARG A 165 -18.52 6.30 -1.05
C ARG A 165 -17.21 6.53 -0.33
N VAL A 166 -16.71 5.49 0.34
CA VAL A 166 -15.39 5.47 0.95
C VAL A 166 -14.42 4.80 -0.02
N GLN A 167 -13.37 5.50 -0.37
CA GLN A 167 -12.28 4.97 -1.19
C GLN A 167 -11.00 5.02 -0.36
N VAL A 168 -10.38 3.86 -0.22
CA VAL A 168 -9.10 3.69 0.47
C VAL A 168 -8.04 3.39 -0.58
N ILE A 169 -6.98 4.15 -0.57
CA ILE A 169 -5.84 4.00 -1.46
C ILE A 169 -4.60 3.75 -0.60
N VAL A 170 -3.90 2.66 -0.87
CA VAL A 170 -2.58 2.37 -0.31
C VAL A 170 -1.57 2.40 -1.45
N TRP A 171 -0.46 3.08 -1.26
CA TRP A 171 0.50 3.29 -2.33
C TRP A 171 1.94 3.37 -1.81
N THR A 172 2.90 3.18 -2.71
CA THR A 172 4.33 3.34 -2.43
C THR A 172 5.05 3.93 -3.64
N ASN A 173 6.07 4.73 -3.39
CA ASN A 173 7.02 5.19 -4.41
C ASN A 173 8.31 4.34 -4.44
N LYS A 174 8.41 3.34 -3.58
CA LYS A 174 9.54 2.42 -3.53
C LYS A 174 9.24 1.17 -4.33
N SER A 175 10.22 0.68 -5.09
CA SER A 175 10.13 -0.61 -5.77
C SER A 175 10.12 -1.77 -4.76
N PHE A 176 9.43 -2.84 -5.09
CA PHE A 176 9.46 -4.07 -4.31
C PHE A 176 10.78 -4.82 -4.57
N GLY A 177 11.43 -5.30 -3.50
CA GLY A 177 12.59 -6.17 -3.59
C GLY A 177 13.95 -5.49 -3.72
N VAL A 178 14.03 -4.17 -3.55
CA VAL A 178 15.31 -3.44 -3.41
C VAL A 178 15.30 -2.74 -2.06
N SER A 179 15.92 -3.39 -1.08
CA SER A 179 16.26 -2.80 0.21
C SER A 179 17.74 -2.46 0.22
#